data_5d8859dde6cc18805633070bdab39846
#
_entry.id   5d8859dde6cc18805633070bdab39846
#
_cell.length_a   1.000
_cell.length_b   1.000
_cell.length_c   1.000
_cell.angle_alpha   90.00
_cell.angle_beta   90.00
_cell.angle_gamma   90.00
#
_symmetry.space_group_name_H-M   'P 1'
#
loop_
_entity.id
_entity.type
_entity.pdbx_description
1 polymer ?
#
loop_
_entity_poly.entity_id
_entity_poly.type
_entity_poly.pdbx_seq_one_letter_code
_entity_poly.pdbx_strand_id
1 'polypeptide(L)'
;MATHTVYRTVKVDGLSIFYREAGPKDAPTTLLLHGLPSSSRMFEPLLRRLADKYHMIAPDYPGFGHSDAPAPKDFSYTFDCLARTMAHFTEALNLSRYTLYMQDYGGPVGFRMAMANPDRIEALIVQNAVAHDEGLGPNWKTRRAFWKDRAAYEDALRKNLLSMDA
;
A
#
# COMPACT_ATOMS: atom_id res chain seq x y z
N MET A 1 17.30 23.05 2.79
CA MET A 1 18.21 21.87 2.95
C MET A 1 17.67 20.77 2.07
N ALA A 2 18.53 20.02 1.36
CA ALA A 2 18.05 18.86 0.59
C ALA A 2 17.54 17.81 1.59
N THR A 3 16.25 17.54 1.53
CA THR A 3 15.61 16.50 2.36
C THR A 3 15.94 15.14 1.75
N HIS A 4 16.73 14.34 2.44
CA HIS A 4 17.09 13.00 2.01
C HIS A 4 16.01 11.99 2.37
N THR A 5 15.69 11.09 1.42
CA THR A 5 14.88 9.90 1.72
C THR A 5 15.71 8.94 2.57
N VAL A 6 15.14 8.51 3.68
CA VAL A 6 15.72 7.49 4.56
C VAL A 6 14.98 6.17 4.33
N TYR A 7 15.73 5.08 4.33
CA TYR A 7 15.23 3.72 4.17
C TYR A 7 15.27 3.00 5.50
N ARG A 8 14.13 2.46 5.94
CA ARG A 8 13.98 1.87 7.27
C ARG A 8 13.20 0.57 7.22
N THR A 9 13.28 -0.17 8.30
CA THR A 9 12.47 -1.37 8.55
C THR A 9 11.94 -1.31 9.97
N VAL A 10 10.69 -1.73 10.16
CA VAL A 10 10.05 -1.88 11.46
C VAL A 10 9.38 -3.25 11.56
N LYS A 11 9.34 -3.83 12.76
CA LYS A 11 8.62 -5.09 13.00
C LYS A 11 7.14 -4.80 13.25
N VAL A 12 6.29 -5.51 12.49
CA VAL A 12 4.82 -5.44 12.58
C VAL A 12 4.28 -6.85 12.49
N ASP A 13 3.57 -7.32 13.49
CA ASP A 13 2.99 -8.67 13.56
C ASP A 13 4.02 -9.79 13.25
N GLY A 14 5.26 -9.61 13.68
CA GLY A 14 6.35 -10.54 13.42
C GLY A 14 7.04 -10.38 12.06
N LEU A 15 6.49 -9.59 11.14
CA LEU A 15 7.07 -9.31 9.82
C LEU A 15 7.96 -8.08 9.86
N SER A 16 9.00 -8.06 9.02
CA SER A 16 9.81 -6.87 8.75
C SER A 16 9.15 -6.06 7.65
N ILE A 17 8.62 -4.89 7.97
CA ILE A 17 8.01 -3.98 7.00
C ILE A 17 9.04 -2.89 6.66
N PHE A 18 9.45 -2.87 5.39
CA PHE A 18 10.31 -1.84 4.85
C PHE A 18 9.49 -0.58 4.52
N TYR A 19 10.08 0.58 4.70
CA TYR A 19 9.47 1.85 4.30
C TYR A 19 10.50 2.92 3.94
N ARG A 20 10.07 3.87 3.12
CA ARG A 20 10.77 5.10 2.82
C ARG A 20 10.18 6.21 3.66
N GLU A 21 11.05 7.04 4.22
CA GLU A 21 10.67 8.17 5.06
C GLU A 21 11.42 9.42 4.59
N ALA A 22 10.74 10.56 4.52
CA ALA A 22 11.34 11.85 4.19
C ALA A 22 10.57 13.00 4.84
N GLY A 23 11.28 14.06 5.17
CA GLY A 23 10.72 15.29 5.77
C GLY A 23 10.76 15.32 7.29
N PRO A 24 10.41 16.49 7.87
CA PRO A 24 10.43 16.68 9.31
C PRO A 24 9.31 15.90 10.00
N LYS A 25 9.60 15.26 11.12
CA LYS A 25 8.63 14.43 11.85
C LYS A 25 7.51 15.21 12.53
N ASP A 26 7.69 16.50 12.70
CA ASP A 26 6.72 17.44 13.26
C ASP A 26 5.83 18.11 12.20
N ALA A 27 6.10 17.85 10.92
CA ALA A 27 5.25 18.29 9.82
C ALA A 27 4.01 17.38 9.64
N PRO A 28 2.95 17.86 8.97
CA PRO A 28 1.79 17.02 8.64
C PRO A 28 2.19 15.72 7.94
N THR A 29 1.73 14.59 8.46
CA THR A 29 2.15 13.26 7.97
C THR A 29 1.27 12.81 6.82
N THR A 30 1.91 12.28 5.77
CA THR A 30 1.25 11.61 4.64
C THR A 30 1.76 10.17 4.52
N LEU A 31 0.84 9.21 4.64
CA LEU A 31 1.09 7.80 4.40
C LEU A 31 0.74 7.46 2.94
N LEU A 32 1.73 6.96 2.19
CA LEU A 32 1.62 6.69 0.75
C LEU A 32 1.49 5.19 0.51
N LEU A 33 0.34 4.77 0.06
CA LEU A 33 -0.03 3.37 -0.17
C LEU A 33 0.03 3.05 -1.68
N HIS A 34 0.98 2.17 -2.05
CA HIS A 34 1.26 1.81 -3.44
C HIS A 34 0.31 0.73 -3.99
N GLY A 35 0.44 0.44 -5.28
CA GLY A 35 -0.34 -0.55 -6.02
C GLY A 35 0.46 -1.76 -6.50
N LEU A 36 -0.19 -2.57 -7.35
CA LEU A 36 0.40 -3.72 -8.04
C LEU A 36 0.60 -3.40 -9.53
N PRO A 37 1.73 -3.79 -10.14
CA PRO A 37 2.95 -4.40 -9.60
C PRO A 37 3.98 -3.31 -9.26
N SER A 38 3.97 -2.84 -8.01
CA SER A 38 4.82 -1.73 -7.59
C SER A 38 5.31 -1.90 -6.15
N SER A 39 5.94 -0.86 -5.63
CA SER A 39 6.40 -0.76 -4.24
C SER A 39 6.46 0.72 -3.85
N SER A 40 6.83 1.02 -2.61
CA SER A 40 7.08 2.39 -2.15
C SER A 40 8.06 3.16 -3.03
N ARG A 41 8.87 2.47 -3.86
CA ARG A 41 9.81 3.10 -4.81
C ARG A 41 9.12 4.05 -5.80
N MET A 42 7.87 3.77 -6.18
CA MET A 42 7.12 4.64 -7.09
C MET A 42 6.95 6.07 -6.55
N PHE A 43 6.97 6.24 -5.23
CA PHE A 43 6.80 7.53 -4.57
C PHE A 43 8.11 8.31 -4.37
N GLU A 44 9.28 7.77 -4.77
CA GLU A 44 10.57 8.43 -4.60
C GLU A 44 10.62 9.87 -5.16
N PRO A 45 10.08 10.16 -6.36
CA PRO A 45 10.03 11.53 -6.87
C PRO A 45 9.12 12.45 -6.02
N LEU A 46 8.01 11.91 -5.48
CA LEU A 46 7.07 12.66 -4.67
C LEU A 46 7.67 12.98 -3.28
N LEU A 47 8.32 11.98 -2.66
CA LEU A 47 9.05 12.14 -1.41
C LEU A 47 10.05 13.30 -1.51
N ARG A 48 10.89 13.31 -2.55
CA ARG A 48 11.91 14.35 -2.75
C ARG A 48 11.34 15.74 -2.97
N ARG A 49 10.15 15.84 -3.58
CA ARG A 49 9.52 17.12 -3.91
C ARG A 49 8.77 17.76 -2.77
N LEU A 50 8.24 16.95 -1.85
CA LEU A 50 7.34 17.42 -0.80
C LEU A 50 7.92 17.32 0.62
N ALA A 51 9.09 16.69 0.78
CA ALA A 51 9.72 16.50 2.07
C ALA A 51 10.19 17.79 2.77
N ASP A 52 10.11 18.94 2.12
CA ASP A 52 10.34 20.23 2.76
C ASP A 52 9.11 20.75 3.54
N LYS A 53 7.93 20.18 3.28
CA LYS A 53 6.63 20.63 3.83
C LYS A 53 5.89 19.55 4.61
N TYR A 54 6.12 18.28 4.30
CA TYR A 54 5.37 17.16 4.82
C TYR A 54 6.28 16.05 5.35
N HIS A 55 5.86 15.36 6.38
CA HIS A 55 6.43 14.10 6.80
C HIS A 55 5.84 12.97 5.94
N MET A 56 6.64 12.43 5.03
CA MET A 56 6.20 11.48 4.02
C MET A 56 6.66 10.08 4.39
N ILE A 57 5.75 9.12 4.45
CA ILE A 57 6.02 7.71 4.79
C ILE A 57 5.41 6.81 3.73
N ALA A 58 6.22 5.97 3.11
CA ALA A 58 5.80 5.03 2.07
C ALA A 58 6.26 3.61 2.43
N PRO A 59 5.40 2.75 3.02
CA PRO A 59 5.70 1.36 3.28
C PRO A 59 5.63 0.50 2.02
N ASP A 60 6.34 -0.65 2.05
CA ASP A 60 6.09 -1.80 1.18
C ASP A 60 5.17 -2.77 1.92
N TYR A 61 4.10 -3.25 1.28
CA TYR A 61 3.25 -4.28 1.88
C TYR A 61 4.01 -5.61 2.04
N PRO A 62 3.56 -6.52 2.94
CA PRO A 62 4.01 -7.91 2.91
C PRO A 62 3.89 -8.50 1.51
N GLY A 63 4.96 -9.16 1.04
CA GLY A 63 5.04 -9.71 -0.32
C GLY A 63 5.44 -8.72 -1.41
N PHE A 64 5.72 -7.46 -1.06
CA PHE A 64 6.12 -6.43 -2.02
C PHE A 64 7.46 -5.78 -1.63
N GLY A 65 8.17 -5.30 -2.64
CA GLY A 65 9.39 -4.51 -2.48
C GLY A 65 10.45 -5.19 -1.63
N HIS A 66 10.78 -4.56 -0.50
CA HIS A 66 11.80 -5.01 0.45
C HIS A 66 11.20 -5.50 1.78
N SER A 67 9.89 -5.57 1.90
CA SER A 67 9.22 -6.18 3.06
C SER A 67 9.29 -7.70 3.01
N ASP A 68 9.11 -8.34 4.17
CA ASP A 68 9.04 -9.81 4.25
C ASP A 68 7.92 -10.34 3.33
N ALA A 69 8.20 -11.51 2.72
CA ALA A 69 7.27 -12.19 1.83
C ALA A 69 6.98 -13.61 2.36
N PRO A 70 6.16 -13.74 3.42
CA PRO A 70 5.82 -15.06 3.96
C PRO A 70 5.09 -15.91 2.93
N ALA A 71 5.22 -17.23 3.06
CA ALA A 71 4.53 -18.16 2.16
C ALA A 71 3.00 -18.00 2.29
N PRO A 72 2.20 -18.21 1.21
CA PRO A 72 0.75 -18.06 1.24
C PRO A 72 0.02 -18.96 2.27
N LYS A 73 0.65 -20.03 2.74
CA LYS A 73 0.13 -20.86 3.83
C LYS A 73 0.26 -20.21 5.21
N ASP A 74 1.22 -19.28 5.37
CA ASP A 74 1.57 -18.63 6.63
C ASP A 74 1.03 -17.19 6.73
N PHE A 75 0.61 -16.60 5.60
CA PHE A 75 0.06 -15.25 5.52
C PHE A 75 -1.09 -15.16 4.51
N SER A 76 -2.20 -14.63 4.95
CA SER A 76 -3.37 -14.40 4.09
C SER A 76 -3.22 -13.11 3.30
N TYR A 77 -2.90 -13.21 2.01
CA TYR A 77 -2.74 -12.07 1.10
C TYR A 77 -4.09 -11.50 0.65
N THR A 78 -4.90 -11.04 1.61
CA THR A 78 -6.16 -10.34 1.36
C THR A 78 -6.03 -8.85 1.66
N PHE A 79 -6.88 -8.02 1.07
CA PHE A 79 -6.90 -6.59 1.39
C PHE A 79 -7.22 -6.31 2.85
N ASP A 80 -8.02 -7.14 3.50
CA ASP A 80 -8.32 -7.02 4.94
C ASP A 80 -7.06 -7.26 5.78
N CYS A 81 -6.27 -8.29 5.45
CA CYS A 81 -5.03 -8.59 6.14
C CYS A 81 -3.99 -7.49 5.89
N LEU A 82 -3.81 -7.04 4.64
CA LEU A 82 -2.90 -5.94 4.31
C LEU A 82 -3.30 -4.65 5.03
N ALA A 83 -4.58 -4.30 5.06
CA ALA A 83 -5.06 -3.11 5.75
C ALA A 83 -4.80 -3.17 7.26
N ARG A 84 -5.03 -4.32 7.90
CA ARG A 84 -4.71 -4.54 9.31
C ARG A 84 -3.21 -4.40 9.57
N THR A 85 -2.36 -5.03 8.76
CA THR A 85 -0.91 -4.90 8.90
C THR A 85 -0.46 -3.44 8.74
N MET A 86 -1.04 -2.69 7.80
CA MET A 86 -0.73 -1.26 7.63
C MET A 86 -1.27 -0.39 8.76
N ALA A 87 -2.40 -0.74 9.37
CA ALA A 87 -2.87 -0.07 10.60
C ALA A 87 -1.87 -0.28 11.75
N HIS A 88 -1.44 -1.52 12.02
CA HIS A 88 -0.42 -1.83 13.02
C HIS A 88 0.94 -1.19 12.68
N PHE A 89 1.29 -1.07 11.39
CA PHE A 89 2.48 -0.33 10.96
C PHE A 89 2.41 1.14 11.40
N THR A 90 1.26 1.80 11.24
CA THR A 90 1.10 3.20 11.70
C THR A 90 1.19 3.31 13.23
N GLU A 91 0.72 2.31 13.96
CA GLU A 91 0.85 2.23 15.42
C GLU A 91 2.30 2.05 15.85
N ALA A 92 3.03 1.13 15.20
CA ALA A 92 4.45 0.89 15.48
C ALA A 92 5.33 2.13 15.25
N LEU A 93 4.90 3.03 14.36
CA LEU A 93 5.56 4.33 14.14
C LEU A 93 4.99 5.47 14.99
N ASN A 94 4.02 5.21 15.88
CA ASN A 94 3.32 6.21 16.70
C ASN A 94 2.68 7.33 15.88
N LEU A 95 2.14 7.01 14.69
CA LEU A 95 1.43 7.99 13.87
C LEU A 95 0.01 8.15 14.40
N SER A 96 -0.28 9.23 15.09
CA SER A 96 -1.61 9.49 15.66
C SER A 96 -2.64 9.89 14.61
N ARG A 97 -2.24 10.79 13.68
CA ARG A 97 -3.08 11.31 12.59
C ARG A 97 -2.25 11.44 11.33
N TYR A 98 -2.88 11.18 10.16
CA TYR A 98 -2.19 11.24 8.87
C TYR A 98 -3.17 11.38 7.69
N THR A 99 -2.69 11.97 6.62
CA THR A 99 -3.34 11.93 5.30
C THR A 99 -3.01 10.59 4.63
N LEU A 100 -4.01 9.92 4.05
CA LEU A 100 -3.82 8.74 3.21
C LEU A 100 -3.72 9.15 1.74
N TYR A 101 -2.59 8.85 1.10
CA TYR A 101 -2.42 8.87 -0.34
C TYR A 101 -2.53 7.43 -0.86
N MET A 102 -3.52 7.16 -1.70
CA MET A 102 -3.90 5.81 -2.13
C MET A 102 -3.82 5.70 -3.65
N GLN A 103 -3.03 4.74 -4.15
CA GLN A 103 -2.92 4.45 -5.57
C GLN A 103 -3.16 2.96 -5.81
N ASP A 104 -4.01 2.59 -6.79
CA ASP A 104 -4.32 1.21 -7.18
C ASP A 104 -4.72 0.33 -5.96
N TYR A 105 -3.92 -0.69 -5.56
CA TYR A 105 -4.15 -1.49 -4.33
C TYR A 105 -4.14 -0.66 -3.04
N GLY A 106 -3.51 0.50 -3.07
CA GLY A 106 -3.59 1.46 -1.97
C GLY A 106 -5.03 1.89 -1.66
N GLY A 107 -5.94 1.87 -2.65
CA GLY A 107 -7.36 2.17 -2.45
C GLY A 107 -8.04 1.19 -1.53
N PRO A 108 -8.21 -0.09 -1.90
CA PRO A 108 -8.87 -1.07 -1.04
C PRO A 108 -8.19 -1.25 0.32
N VAL A 109 -6.86 -1.04 0.43
CA VAL A 109 -6.16 -1.03 1.73
C VAL A 109 -6.51 0.22 2.54
N GLY A 110 -6.34 1.40 1.97
CA GLY A 110 -6.51 2.67 2.67
C GLY A 110 -7.95 2.99 3.05
N PHE A 111 -8.93 2.64 2.21
CA PHE A 111 -10.35 2.79 2.57
C PHE A 111 -10.73 1.91 3.78
N ARG A 112 -10.20 0.68 3.88
CA ARG A 112 -10.40 -0.17 5.06
C ARG A 112 -9.77 0.43 6.32
N MET A 113 -8.55 0.99 6.20
CA MET A 113 -7.90 1.70 7.31
C MET A 113 -8.72 2.91 7.76
N ALA A 114 -9.22 3.70 6.80
CA ALA A 114 -10.04 4.89 7.08
C ALA A 114 -11.37 4.52 7.74
N MET A 115 -12.03 3.46 7.29
CA MET A 115 -13.28 2.98 7.91
C MET A 115 -13.07 2.42 9.32
N ALA A 116 -11.95 1.75 9.56
CA ALA A 116 -11.64 1.18 10.87
C ALA A 116 -11.26 2.24 11.91
N ASN A 117 -10.59 3.32 11.50
CA ASN A 117 -10.07 4.37 12.40
C ASN A 117 -10.24 5.76 11.79
N PRO A 118 -11.48 6.25 11.59
CA PRO A 118 -11.74 7.51 10.89
C PRO A 118 -11.11 8.72 11.60
N ASP A 119 -11.04 8.71 12.92
CA ASP A 119 -10.47 9.81 13.72
C ASP A 119 -8.97 10.02 13.51
N ARG A 120 -8.26 9.02 12.96
CA ARG A 120 -6.84 9.12 12.61
C ARG A 120 -6.59 9.67 11.22
N ILE A 121 -7.63 9.84 10.40
CA ILE A 121 -7.52 10.25 9.00
C ILE A 121 -7.81 11.75 8.88
N GLU A 122 -6.82 12.51 8.41
CA GLU A 122 -6.95 13.94 8.18
C GLU A 122 -7.53 14.26 6.81
N ALA A 123 -7.09 13.52 5.78
CA ALA A 123 -7.56 13.66 4.41
C ALA A 123 -7.31 12.37 3.60
N LEU A 124 -8.02 12.25 2.48
CA LEU A 124 -7.84 11.19 1.50
C LEU A 124 -7.40 11.80 0.16
N ILE A 125 -6.30 11.32 -0.39
CA ILE A 125 -5.84 11.60 -1.75
C ILE A 125 -5.94 10.29 -2.52
N VAL A 126 -6.84 10.25 -3.51
CA VAL A 126 -7.16 9.03 -4.26
C VAL A 126 -6.69 9.18 -5.70
N GLN A 127 -5.76 8.33 -6.12
CA GLN A 127 -5.23 8.30 -7.48
C GLN A 127 -5.48 6.92 -8.11
N ASN A 128 -6.32 6.88 -9.15
CA ASN A 128 -6.59 5.66 -9.92
C ASN A 128 -6.85 4.44 -9.02
N ALA A 129 -7.68 4.62 -8.01
CA ALA A 129 -8.06 3.60 -7.06
C ALA A 129 -9.59 3.53 -6.93
N VAL A 130 -10.10 2.37 -6.57
CA VAL A 130 -11.55 2.13 -6.45
C VAL A 130 -11.92 1.78 -5.01
N ALA A 131 -13.07 2.28 -4.57
CA ALA A 131 -13.67 1.96 -3.27
C ALA A 131 -14.70 0.83 -3.36
N HIS A 132 -15.36 0.69 -4.52
CA HIS A 132 -16.50 -0.19 -4.73
C HIS A 132 -16.36 -1.00 -6.02
N ASP A 133 -17.05 -2.13 -6.09
CA ASP A 133 -17.06 -3.06 -7.23
C ASP A 133 -17.49 -2.39 -8.55
N GLU A 134 -18.37 -1.41 -8.49
CA GLU A 134 -18.87 -0.66 -9.64
C GLU A 134 -17.77 0.19 -10.31
N GLY A 135 -16.73 0.54 -9.56
CA GLY A 135 -15.55 1.24 -10.10
C GLY A 135 -14.62 0.35 -10.93
N LEU A 136 -14.82 -0.98 -10.89
CA LEU A 136 -14.03 -1.94 -11.65
C LEU A 136 -14.57 -2.06 -13.08
N GLY A 137 -13.80 -1.55 -14.05
CA GLY A 137 -14.16 -1.61 -15.46
C GLY A 137 -14.14 -3.04 -16.07
N PRO A 138 -14.50 -3.17 -17.37
CA PRO A 138 -14.63 -4.49 -18.04
C PRO A 138 -13.33 -5.32 -18.04
N ASN A 139 -12.17 -4.68 -17.99
CA ASN A 139 -10.86 -5.34 -17.96
C ASN A 139 -10.61 -6.16 -16.67
N TRP A 140 -11.45 -6.00 -15.65
CA TRP A 140 -11.39 -6.76 -14.41
C TRP A 140 -12.10 -8.12 -14.46
N LYS A 141 -12.73 -8.46 -15.56
CA LYS A 141 -13.51 -9.72 -15.70
C LYS A 141 -12.68 -10.96 -15.35
N THR A 142 -11.47 -11.10 -15.89
CA THR A 142 -10.58 -12.23 -15.60
C THR A 142 -10.09 -12.22 -14.15
N ARG A 143 -9.78 -11.03 -13.58
CA ARG A 143 -9.37 -10.92 -12.16
C ARG A 143 -10.51 -11.29 -11.22
N ARG A 144 -11.73 -10.86 -11.51
CA ARG A 144 -12.94 -11.24 -10.75
C ARG A 144 -13.23 -12.75 -10.83
N ALA A 145 -13.03 -13.37 -12.00
CA ALA A 145 -13.15 -14.82 -12.15
C ALA A 145 -12.09 -15.56 -11.32
N PHE A 146 -10.84 -15.10 -11.35
CA PHE A 146 -9.76 -15.64 -10.53
C PHE A 146 -10.06 -15.50 -9.01
N TRP A 147 -10.63 -14.40 -8.56
CA TRP A 147 -11.02 -14.24 -7.15
C TRP A 147 -12.08 -15.24 -6.68
N LYS A 148 -12.95 -15.66 -7.61
CA LYS A 148 -14.02 -16.65 -7.34
C LYS A 148 -13.51 -18.10 -7.43
N ASP A 149 -12.66 -18.37 -8.40
CA ASP A 149 -12.07 -19.70 -8.65
C ASP A 149 -10.63 -19.54 -9.12
N ARG A 150 -9.73 -19.58 -8.13
CA ARG A 150 -8.31 -19.44 -8.37
C ARG A 150 -7.76 -20.55 -9.28
N ALA A 151 -8.15 -21.80 -9.02
CA ALA A 151 -7.61 -22.96 -9.73
C ALA A 151 -7.94 -22.90 -11.23
N ALA A 152 -9.16 -22.46 -11.59
CA ALA A 152 -9.58 -22.39 -12.99
C ALA A 152 -8.98 -21.21 -13.77
N TYR A 153 -8.58 -20.13 -13.09
CA TYR A 153 -8.20 -18.87 -13.76
C TYR A 153 -6.77 -18.38 -13.49
N GLU A 154 -5.97 -19.09 -12.67
CA GLU A 154 -4.61 -18.67 -12.32
C GLU A 154 -3.70 -18.55 -13.54
N ASP A 155 -3.69 -19.55 -14.43
CA ASP A 155 -2.84 -19.56 -15.63
C ASP A 155 -3.20 -18.42 -16.59
N ALA A 156 -4.49 -18.18 -16.80
CA ALA A 156 -4.96 -17.08 -17.63
C ALA A 156 -4.55 -15.71 -17.05
N LEU A 157 -4.64 -15.56 -15.72
CA LEU A 157 -4.23 -14.32 -15.07
C LEU A 157 -2.72 -14.10 -15.13
N ARG A 158 -1.93 -15.15 -14.90
CA ARG A 158 -0.46 -15.10 -15.00
C ARG A 158 -0.02 -14.67 -16.40
N LYS A 159 -0.59 -15.29 -17.44
CA LYS A 159 -0.29 -14.96 -18.83
C LYS A 159 -0.63 -13.51 -19.17
N ASN A 160 -1.76 -13.00 -18.69
CA ASN A 160 -2.25 -11.67 -19.07
C ASN A 160 -1.67 -10.53 -18.21
N LEU A 161 -1.14 -10.80 -17.03
CA LEU A 161 -0.71 -9.77 -16.09
C LEU A 161 0.78 -9.81 -15.74
N LEU A 162 1.39 -11.00 -15.76
CA LEU A 162 2.74 -11.24 -15.25
C LEU A 162 3.71 -11.77 -16.33
N SER A 163 3.27 -11.91 -17.59
CA SER A 163 4.16 -12.30 -18.69
C SER A 163 4.99 -11.11 -19.18
N MET A 164 6.11 -11.42 -19.83
CA MET A 164 6.97 -10.39 -20.46
C MET A 164 6.30 -9.70 -21.65
N ASP A 165 5.19 -10.27 -22.16
CA ASP A 165 4.41 -9.77 -23.29
C ASP A 165 3.15 -8.98 -22.83
N ALA A 166 3.03 -8.68 -21.53
CA ALA A 166 1.86 -8.00 -20.96
C ALA A 166 2.03 -6.47 -20.92
#